data_398f93e85e5e5e1b27282e29a97baa1e
#
_entry.id   398f93e85e5e5e1b27282e29a97baa1e
#
_cell.length_a   1.000
_cell.length_b   1.000
_cell.length_c   1.000
_cell.angle_alpha   90.00
_cell.angle_beta   90.00
_cell.angle_gamma   90.00
#
_symmetry.space_group_name_H-M   'P 1'
#
loop_
_entity.id
_entity.type
_entity.pdbx_description
1 polymer ?
#
loop_
_entity_poly.entity_id
_entity_poly.type
_entity_poly.pdbx_seq_one_letter_code
_entity_poly.pdbx_strand_id
1 'polypeptide(L)'
;FSVDEYVRPSNGEPIRSVVLETNDSVVVVWHAHPGQEIASHVHPHGQDTWTVISGEAEYHQGNGIVTHLKAGDIAIAKPGQVHGAMNSGPEPFIFVSVVAPGNAGFALAEK
;
A
#
# COMPACT_ATOMS: atom_id res chain seq x y z
N PHE A 1 14.81 5.30 10.99
CA PHE A 1 13.66 5.98 10.37
C PHE A 1 12.40 5.81 11.23
N SER A 2 11.60 6.86 11.35
CA SER A 2 10.33 6.81 12.06
C SER A 2 9.18 6.93 11.07
N VAL A 3 8.17 6.07 11.19
CA VAL A 3 6.99 6.10 10.31
C VAL A 3 6.35 7.49 10.34
N ASP A 4 6.20 8.07 11.53
CA ASP A 4 5.53 9.37 11.68
C ASP A 4 6.22 10.49 10.90
N GLU A 5 7.53 10.40 10.70
CA GLU A 5 8.28 11.40 9.94
C GLU A 5 8.02 11.33 8.43
N TYR A 6 7.45 10.21 7.97
CA TYR A 6 7.20 9.96 6.55
C TYR A 6 5.72 9.96 6.17
N VAL A 7 4.83 10.17 7.14
CA VAL A 7 3.40 10.31 6.85
C VAL A 7 3.17 11.63 6.10
N ARG A 8 2.57 11.55 4.92
CA ARG A 8 2.30 12.70 4.05
C ARG A 8 0.84 12.70 3.63
N PRO A 9 -0.08 13.27 4.47
CA PRO A 9 -1.47 13.38 4.10
C PRO A 9 -1.65 14.24 2.84
N SER A 10 -2.64 13.88 2.03
CA SER A 10 -2.98 14.62 0.82
C SER A 10 -4.48 14.79 0.72
N ASN A 11 -4.92 15.95 0.22
CA ASN A 11 -6.34 16.20 -0.07
C ASN A 11 -6.76 15.64 -1.44
N GLY A 12 -5.80 15.24 -2.25
CA GLY A 12 -6.02 14.56 -3.52
C GLY A 12 -5.74 13.07 -3.39
N GLU A 13 -4.96 12.53 -4.31
CA GLU A 13 -4.55 11.14 -4.20
C GLU A 13 -3.51 10.95 -3.10
N PRO A 14 -3.49 9.78 -2.46
CA PRO A 14 -2.44 9.47 -1.49
C PRO A 14 -1.04 9.62 -2.09
N ILE A 15 -0.12 10.12 -1.26
CA ILE A 15 1.26 10.38 -1.65
C ILE A 15 2.11 9.13 -1.38
N ARG A 16 2.90 8.74 -2.37
CA ARG A 16 3.93 7.72 -2.23
C ARG A 16 5.14 8.33 -1.50
N SER A 17 5.18 8.17 -0.19
CA SER A 17 6.22 8.76 0.66
C SER A 17 7.38 7.78 0.82
N VAL A 18 8.45 7.97 0.05
CA VAL A 18 9.60 7.05 0.01
C VAL A 18 10.49 7.29 1.22
N VAL A 19 10.72 6.24 1.99
CA VAL A 19 11.67 6.23 3.11
C VAL A 19 13.08 5.94 2.60
N LEU A 20 13.20 4.88 1.80
CA LEU A 20 14.48 4.44 1.24
C LEU A 20 14.22 3.65 -0.04
N GLU A 21 15.07 3.88 -1.02
CA GLU A 21 15.02 3.16 -2.29
C GLU A 21 16.42 2.66 -2.63
N THR A 22 16.54 1.35 -2.79
CA THR A 22 17.78 0.67 -3.18
C THR A 22 17.47 -0.38 -4.24
N ASN A 23 18.51 -1.05 -4.74
CA ASN A 23 18.33 -2.19 -5.63
C ASN A 23 17.63 -3.38 -4.93
N ASP A 24 17.74 -3.46 -3.60
CA ASP A 24 17.20 -4.58 -2.84
C ASP A 24 15.73 -4.38 -2.48
N SER A 25 15.32 -3.14 -2.22
CA SER A 25 13.93 -2.86 -1.85
C SER A 25 13.60 -1.37 -1.95
N VAL A 26 12.31 -1.08 -1.98
CA VAL A 26 11.76 0.26 -1.81
C VAL A 26 10.83 0.24 -0.61
N VAL A 27 11.10 1.10 0.37
CA VAL A 27 10.26 1.23 1.57
C VAL A 27 9.48 2.52 1.47
N VAL A 28 8.16 2.41 1.56
CA VAL A 28 7.24 3.53 1.38
C VAL A 28 6.25 3.58 2.55
N VAL A 29 5.97 4.78 3.03
CA VAL A 29 4.87 5.02 3.97
C VAL A 29 3.70 5.61 3.19
N TRP A 30 2.53 5.02 3.38
CA TRP A 30 1.28 5.48 2.78
C TRP A 30 0.31 5.97 3.83
N HIS A 31 -0.41 7.02 3.49
CA HIS A 31 -1.51 7.57 4.29
C HIS A 31 -2.70 7.78 3.37
N ALA A 32 -3.87 7.29 3.78
CA ALA A 32 -5.12 7.53 3.06
C ALA A 32 -6.18 8.04 4.04
N HIS A 33 -6.76 9.20 3.74
CA HIS A 33 -7.94 9.69 4.46
C HIS A 33 -9.15 8.79 4.17
N PRO A 34 -10.19 8.80 5.04
CA PRO A 34 -11.45 8.14 4.71
C PRO A 34 -11.94 8.52 3.31
N GLY A 35 -12.30 7.51 2.51
CA GLY A 35 -12.74 7.69 1.14
C GLY A 35 -11.64 7.72 0.08
N GLN A 36 -10.38 7.80 0.47
CA GLN A 36 -9.27 7.75 -0.48
C GLN A 36 -8.86 6.32 -0.80
N GLU A 37 -8.25 6.14 -1.96
CA GLU A 37 -7.91 4.83 -2.50
C GLU A 37 -6.44 4.77 -2.89
N ILE A 38 -5.81 3.64 -2.56
CA ILE A 38 -4.56 3.22 -3.19
C ILE A 38 -4.98 2.43 -4.43
N ALA A 39 -4.74 2.98 -5.62
CA ALA A 39 -5.18 2.37 -6.87
C ALA A 39 -4.64 0.96 -7.02
N SER A 40 -5.48 0.05 -7.51
CA SER A 40 -5.07 -1.32 -7.77
C SER A 40 -3.96 -1.37 -8.81
N HIS A 41 -2.93 -2.16 -8.53
CA HIS A 41 -1.73 -2.27 -9.36
C HIS A 41 -1.05 -3.61 -9.16
N VAL A 42 -0.04 -3.85 -9.96
CA VAL A 42 0.82 -5.03 -9.87
C VAL A 42 2.28 -4.59 -9.88
N HIS A 43 3.13 -5.38 -9.21
CA HIS A 43 4.58 -5.31 -9.37
C HIS A 43 5.00 -6.59 -10.10
N PRO A 44 5.24 -6.53 -11.42
CA PRO A 44 5.44 -7.75 -12.22
C PRO A 44 6.62 -8.60 -11.75
N HIS A 45 7.66 -7.97 -11.20
CA HIS A 45 8.92 -8.62 -10.88
C HIS A 45 9.28 -8.52 -9.40
N GLY A 46 8.31 -8.30 -8.54
CA GLY A 46 8.58 -8.17 -7.11
C GLY A 46 7.37 -8.39 -6.23
N GLN A 47 7.65 -8.53 -4.94
CA GLN A 47 6.67 -8.75 -3.89
C GLN A 47 6.47 -7.44 -3.12
N ASP A 48 5.22 -7.12 -2.80
CA ASP A 48 4.87 -5.97 -1.96
C ASP A 48 4.29 -6.46 -0.64
N THR A 49 4.93 -6.09 0.46
CA THR A 49 4.49 -6.43 1.81
C THR A 49 4.00 -5.17 2.50
N TRP A 50 2.73 -5.15 2.88
CA TRP A 50 2.11 -4.06 3.62
C TRP A 50 1.99 -4.45 5.09
N THR A 51 2.48 -3.59 5.98
CA THR A 51 2.24 -3.70 7.42
C THR A 51 1.37 -2.52 7.82
N VAL A 52 0.16 -2.82 8.28
CA VAL A 52 -0.81 -1.78 8.67
C VAL A 52 -0.45 -1.25 10.06
N ILE A 53 -0.23 0.07 10.14
CA ILE A 53 0.15 0.76 11.37
C ILE A 53 -1.07 1.28 12.12
N SER A 54 -2.04 1.89 11.38
CA SER A 54 -3.25 2.42 11.98
C SER A 54 -4.39 2.44 10.99
N GLY A 55 -5.61 2.47 11.53
CA GLY A 55 -6.82 2.50 10.70
C GLY A 55 -7.21 1.14 10.16
N GLU A 56 -8.12 1.16 9.20
CA GLU A 56 -8.64 -0.04 8.53
C GLU A 56 -8.97 0.28 7.08
N ALA A 57 -9.00 -0.73 6.23
CA ALA A 57 -9.33 -0.56 4.81
C ALA A 57 -9.83 -1.86 4.19
N GLU A 58 -10.47 -1.73 3.04
CA GLU A 58 -10.77 -2.85 2.17
C GLU A 58 -9.59 -3.07 1.22
N TYR A 59 -8.99 -4.24 1.28
CA TYR A 59 -7.85 -4.63 0.45
C TYR A 59 -8.35 -5.38 -0.77
N HIS A 60 -8.06 -4.84 -1.95
CA HIS A 60 -8.50 -5.41 -3.23
C HIS A 60 -7.40 -6.29 -3.82
N GLN A 61 -7.75 -7.54 -4.14
CA GLN A 61 -6.79 -8.55 -4.62
C GLN A 61 -7.06 -8.96 -6.07
N GLY A 62 -7.88 -8.17 -6.78
CA GLY A 62 -8.30 -8.50 -8.14
C GLY A 62 -9.48 -9.47 -8.16
N ASN A 63 -10.14 -9.60 -9.31
CA ASN A 63 -11.27 -10.49 -9.52
C ASN A 63 -12.42 -10.31 -8.52
N GLY A 64 -12.58 -9.09 -7.98
CA GLY A 64 -13.61 -8.79 -6.98
C GLY A 64 -13.32 -9.34 -5.59
N ILE A 65 -12.14 -9.90 -5.34
CA ILE A 65 -11.76 -10.41 -4.02
C ILE A 65 -11.37 -9.24 -3.13
N VAL A 66 -12.01 -9.14 -1.97
CA VAL A 66 -11.79 -8.07 -1.00
C VAL A 66 -11.55 -8.68 0.38
N THR A 67 -10.50 -8.20 1.05
CA THR A 67 -10.17 -8.61 2.42
C THR A 67 -10.12 -7.36 3.30
N HIS A 68 -10.65 -7.46 4.51
CA HIS A 68 -10.57 -6.36 5.47
C HIS A 68 -9.22 -6.36 6.17
N LEU A 69 -8.53 -5.22 6.14
CA LEU A 69 -7.28 -5.02 6.88
C LEU A 69 -7.50 -4.02 8.01
N LYS A 70 -6.83 -4.23 9.13
CA LYS A 70 -6.80 -3.32 10.27
C LYS A 70 -5.39 -3.24 10.84
N ALA A 71 -5.17 -2.30 11.74
CA ALA A 71 -3.88 -2.11 12.41
C ALA A 71 -3.34 -3.44 12.96
N GLY A 72 -2.08 -3.72 12.67
CA GLY A 72 -1.40 -4.96 13.05
C GLY A 72 -1.45 -6.05 11.99
N ASP A 73 -2.26 -5.90 10.94
CA ASP A 73 -2.32 -6.90 9.86
C ASP A 73 -1.18 -6.72 8.87
N ILE A 74 -0.81 -7.82 8.24
CA ILE A 74 0.19 -7.86 7.17
C ILE A 74 -0.48 -8.42 5.93
N ALA A 75 -0.34 -7.73 4.80
CA ALA A 75 -0.81 -8.20 3.50
C ALA A 75 0.38 -8.36 2.57
N ILE A 76 0.43 -9.47 1.85
CA ILE A 76 1.52 -9.78 0.93
C ILE A 76 0.95 -9.99 -0.46
N ALA A 77 1.40 -9.16 -1.42
CA ALA A 77 1.12 -9.33 -2.83
C ALA A 77 2.34 -9.95 -3.51
N LYS A 78 2.18 -11.14 -4.04
CA LYS A 78 3.25 -11.84 -4.76
C LYS A 78 3.52 -11.16 -6.10
N PRO A 79 4.64 -11.46 -6.78
CA PRO A 79 4.91 -10.88 -8.09
C PRO A 79 3.72 -11.05 -9.04
N GLY A 80 3.30 -9.95 -9.68
CA GLY A 80 2.18 -9.95 -10.61
C GLY A 80 0.79 -10.00 -9.99
N GLN A 81 0.68 -10.10 -8.67
CA GLN A 81 -0.61 -10.14 -7.99
C GLN A 81 -1.20 -8.73 -7.86
N VAL A 82 -2.47 -8.57 -8.26
CA VAL A 82 -3.19 -7.30 -8.11
C VAL A 82 -3.38 -6.98 -6.63
N HIS A 83 -3.12 -5.73 -6.25
CA HIS A 83 -3.39 -5.23 -4.92
C HIS A 83 -3.67 -3.74 -4.93
N GLY A 84 -4.49 -3.30 -4.01
CA GLY A 84 -4.87 -1.93 -3.77
C GLY A 84 -5.76 -1.88 -2.54
N ALA A 85 -6.21 -0.69 -2.16
CA ALA A 85 -7.06 -0.55 -0.98
C ALA A 85 -7.93 0.68 -1.05
N MET A 86 -9.11 0.58 -0.43
CA MET A 86 -10.02 1.69 -0.21
C MET A 86 -10.18 1.90 1.30
N ASN A 87 -9.91 3.11 1.78
CA ASN A 87 -10.21 3.45 3.16
C ASN A 87 -11.71 3.71 3.31
N SER A 88 -12.44 2.70 3.74
CA SER A 88 -13.87 2.76 4.02
C SER A 88 -14.18 3.03 5.50
N GLY A 89 -13.15 3.17 6.32
CA GLY A 89 -13.28 3.42 7.74
C GLY A 89 -13.37 4.92 8.09
N PRO A 90 -13.55 5.24 9.38
CA PRO A 90 -13.69 6.62 9.84
C PRO A 90 -12.36 7.31 10.14
N GLU A 91 -11.25 6.57 10.18
CA GLU A 91 -9.94 7.07 10.57
C GLU A 91 -8.93 6.98 9.43
N PRO A 92 -7.82 7.74 9.48
CA PRO A 92 -6.74 7.57 8.51
C PRO A 92 -6.20 6.13 8.50
N PHE A 93 -5.93 5.62 7.30
CA PHE A 93 -5.31 4.33 7.07
C PHE A 93 -3.84 4.55 6.75
N ILE A 94 -2.96 4.03 7.60
CA ILE A 94 -1.50 4.21 7.45
C ILE A 94 -0.85 2.83 7.42
N PHE A 95 0.00 2.63 6.42
CA PHE A 95 0.75 1.38 6.31
C PHE A 95 2.14 1.62 5.74
N VAL A 96 3.02 0.67 6.00
CA VAL A 96 4.37 0.62 5.43
C VAL A 96 4.35 -0.44 4.34
N SER A 97 4.82 -0.07 3.16
CA SER A 97 4.97 -0.97 2.02
C SER A 97 6.46 -1.23 1.79
N VAL A 98 6.81 -2.50 1.64
CA VAL A 98 8.16 -2.92 1.24
C VAL A 98 8.05 -3.70 -0.06
N VAL A 99 8.56 -3.11 -1.15
CA VAL A 99 8.60 -3.76 -2.46
C VAL A 99 10.01 -4.28 -2.68
N ALA A 100 10.15 -5.56 -2.96
CA ALA A 100 11.45 -6.21 -3.17
C ALA A 100 11.38 -7.17 -4.38
N PRO A 101 12.38 -7.12 -5.28
CA PRO A 101 13.51 -6.19 -5.30
C PRO A 101 13.11 -4.76 -5.67
N GLY A 102 14.06 -3.83 -5.59
CA GLY A 102 13.79 -2.42 -5.85
C GLY A 102 13.36 -2.11 -7.29
N ASN A 103 13.69 -2.98 -8.24
CA ASN A 103 13.31 -2.84 -9.65
C ASN A 103 12.12 -3.74 -10.03
N ALA A 104 11.19 -3.92 -9.12
CA ALA A 104 10.05 -4.83 -9.31
C ALA A 104 9.09 -4.43 -10.46
N GLY A 105 9.12 -3.16 -10.86
CA GLY A 105 8.19 -2.64 -11.87
C GLY A 105 6.82 -2.28 -11.28
N PHE A 106 6.01 -1.65 -12.11
CA PHE A 106 4.68 -1.20 -11.71
C PHE A 106 3.77 -1.09 -12.93
N ALA A 107 2.52 -1.54 -12.78
CA ALA A 107 1.46 -1.32 -13.76
C ALA A 107 0.12 -1.22 -13.06
N LEU A 108 -0.73 -0.29 -13.50
CA LEU A 108 -2.10 -0.19 -12.98
C LEU A 108 -2.91 -1.43 -13.38
N ALA A 109 -3.86 -1.79 -12.56
CA ALA A 109 -4.71 -2.96 -12.75
C ALA A 109 -6.15 -2.66 -12.33
N GLU A 110 -7.08 -3.50 -12.74
CA GLU A 110 -8.46 -3.43 -12.28
C GLU A 110 -8.62 -4.16 -10.94
N LYS A 111 -9.56 -3.68 -10.15
CA LYS A 111 -9.88 -4.28 -8.85
C LYS A 111 -10.32 -5.72 -8.94
#